data_339c3509861a3eaf405dbf2e9a952ace
#
_entry.id   339c3509861a3eaf405dbf2e9a952ace
#
_cell.length_a   1.000
_cell.length_b   1.000
_cell.length_c   1.000
_cell.angle_alpha   90.00
_cell.angle_beta   90.00
_cell.angle_gamma   90.00
#
_symmetry.space_group_name_H-M   'P 1'
#
loop_
_entity.id
_entity.type
_entity.pdbx_description
1 polymer ?
#
loop_
_entity_poly.entity_id
_entity_poly.type
_entity_poly.pdbx_seq_one_letter_code
_entity_poly.pdbx_strand_id
1 'polypeptide(L)'
;MLKKLLRVSLISLLLMLLLMTIFKSIDNRNKTYDSEFITSLATGLDERWKVTDLKNYDEREIGDYKSYIDYELIEIEQYKNRKFKNPKLKRLANKYINVQKNERKSIENQNFVDSTFVSEWNQYQNKRFELLLDINSIVEIPVQDKNILDSILKSGKAVKEFNRVYGILVDTFNPKNFVVEEVTGVSGKEKRYIGDFENTTGHYINYIDISIDFYDENDKVYSGFRFNTRYVWENGTKKSFEFSIPDSDTRFKYFKVNLGKKSFRFE
;
A
#
# COMPACT_ATOMS: atom_id res chain seq x y z
N MET A 1 55.71 47.53 17.07
CA MET A 1 54.80 47.55 15.89
C MET A 1 54.44 46.17 15.44
N LEU A 2 55.36 45.26 15.23
CA LEU A 2 55.13 43.87 14.71
C LEU A 2 54.12 43.05 15.53
N LYS A 3 54.18 43.06 16.89
CA LYS A 3 53.25 42.33 17.77
C LYS A 3 51.78 42.81 17.68
N LYS A 4 51.52 44.07 17.37
CA LYS A 4 50.17 44.60 17.15
C LYS A 4 49.62 44.17 15.79
N LEU A 5 50.45 44.19 14.75
CA LEU A 5 50.09 43.69 13.43
C LEU A 5 49.76 42.19 13.43
N LEU A 6 50.56 41.36 14.13
CA LEU A 6 50.30 39.95 14.30
C LEU A 6 48.97 39.66 15.01
N ARG A 7 48.65 40.44 16.08
CA ARG A 7 47.36 40.29 16.80
C ARG A 7 46.15 40.66 15.93
N VAL A 8 46.27 41.74 15.15
CA VAL A 8 45.21 42.15 14.23
C VAL A 8 44.99 41.11 13.13
N SER A 9 46.09 40.56 12.57
CA SER A 9 46.00 39.48 11.57
C SER A 9 45.39 38.19 12.14
N LEU A 10 45.72 37.82 13.38
CA LEU A 10 45.14 36.63 14.02
C LEU A 10 43.66 36.80 14.31
N ILE A 11 43.21 37.98 14.75
CA ILE A 11 41.80 38.29 15.00
C ILE A 11 41.01 38.28 13.71
N SER A 12 41.55 38.85 12.62
CA SER A 12 40.88 38.83 11.32
C SER A 12 40.74 37.41 10.76
N LEU A 13 41.76 36.55 10.95
CA LEU A 13 41.69 35.15 10.55
C LEU A 13 40.63 34.37 11.34
N LEU A 14 40.55 34.58 12.66
CA LEU A 14 39.52 33.97 13.51
C LEU A 14 38.09 34.42 13.13
N LEU A 15 37.91 35.71 12.83
CA LEU A 15 36.64 36.26 12.36
C LEU A 15 36.22 35.63 11.00
N MET A 16 37.18 35.48 10.08
CA MET A 16 36.94 34.85 8.77
C MET A 16 36.53 33.38 8.92
N LEU A 17 37.19 32.62 9.78
CA LEU A 17 36.82 31.24 10.11
C LEU A 17 35.45 31.15 10.74
N LEU A 18 35.12 32.07 11.66
CA LEU A 18 33.80 32.12 12.29
C LEU A 18 32.70 32.45 11.27
N LEU A 19 32.92 33.39 10.35
CA LEU A 19 32.01 33.72 9.27
C LEU A 19 31.80 32.54 8.33
N MET A 20 32.89 31.84 7.94
CA MET A 20 32.79 30.64 7.11
C MET A 20 31.97 29.52 7.76
N THR A 21 32.13 29.31 9.07
CA THR A 21 31.33 28.32 9.81
C THR A 21 29.86 28.73 9.93
N ILE A 22 29.57 30.02 10.10
CA ILE A 22 28.20 30.56 10.12
C ILE A 22 27.55 30.42 8.72
N PHE A 23 28.23 30.80 7.65
CA PHE A 23 27.75 30.68 6.29
C PHE A 23 27.47 29.20 5.93
N LYS A 24 28.39 28.29 6.25
CA LYS A 24 28.22 26.86 6.06
C LYS A 24 27.05 26.30 6.86
N SER A 25 26.81 26.81 8.06
CA SER A 25 25.66 26.42 8.91
C SER A 25 24.33 26.92 8.34
N ILE A 26 24.29 28.14 7.77
CA ILE A 26 23.11 28.73 7.14
C ILE A 26 22.78 27.99 5.83
N ASP A 27 23.78 27.69 5.03
CA ASP A 27 23.64 26.95 3.76
C ASP A 27 23.07 25.53 4.04
N ASN A 28 23.61 24.83 5.03
CA ASN A 28 23.10 23.54 5.46
C ASN A 28 21.65 23.58 6.00
N ARG A 29 21.23 24.68 6.64
CA ARG A 29 19.85 24.84 7.14
C ARG A 29 18.83 25.00 6.00
N ASN A 30 19.26 25.56 4.87
CA ASN A 30 18.39 25.79 3.71
C ASN A 30 18.46 24.67 2.67
N LYS A 31 19.42 23.76 2.79
CA LYS A 31 19.57 22.64 1.87
C LYS A 31 18.33 21.76 1.87
N THR A 32 17.81 21.45 0.69
CA THR A 32 16.73 20.50 0.44
C THR A 32 17.27 19.29 -0.32
N TYR A 33 16.63 18.16 -0.18
CA TYR A 33 17.17 16.87 -0.63
C TYR A 33 16.29 16.17 -1.66
N ASP A 34 15.44 16.89 -2.38
CA ASP A 34 14.51 16.31 -3.35
C ASP A 34 15.25 15.58 -4.48
N SER A 35 16.24 16.23 -5.08
CA SER A 35 17.01 15.68 -6.19
C SER A 35 17.90 14.52 -5.73
N GLU A 36 18.61 14.70 -4.61
CA GLU A 36 19.47 13.67 -4.06
C GLU A 36 18.67 12.41 -3.70
N PHE A 37 17.48 12.55 -3.09
CA PHE A 37 16.60 11.42 -2.81
C PHE A 37 16.21 10.67 -4.09
N ILE A 38 15.79 11.38 -5.14
CA ILE A 38 15.37 10.76 -6.40
C ILE A 38 16.53 10.03 -7.07
N THR A 39 17.74 10.62 -7.07
CA THR A 39 18.93 9.97 -7.61
C THR A 39 19.29 8.71 -6.81
N SER A 40 19.30 8.79 -5.48
CA SER A 40 19.56 7.63 -4.60
C SER A 40 18.49 6.56 -4.76
N LEU A 41 17.22 6.94 -4.91
CA LEU A 41 16.16 5.98 -5.19
C LEU A 41 16.41 5.24 -6.51
N ALA A 42 16.77 5.95 -7.57
CA ALA A 42 17.11 5.33 -8.85
C ALA A 42 18.30 4.37 -8.72
N THR A 43 19.36 4.78 -8.02
CA THR A 43 20.53 3.93 -7.77
C THR A 43 20.14 2.65 -7.03
N GLY A 44 19.36 2.75 -5.95
CA GLY A 44 18.91 1.58 -5.18
C GLY A 44 18.03 0.64 -6.01
N LEU A 45 17.17 1.18 -6.87
CA LEU A 45 16.36 0.40 -7.82
C LEU A 45 17.23 -0.35 -8.83
N ASP A 46 18.18 0.34 -9.46
CA ASP A 46 19.08 -0.25 -10.45
C ASP A 46 19.93 -1.36 -9.84
N GLU A 47 20.48 -1.17 -8.63
CA GLU A 47 21.25 -2.20 -7.93
C GLU A 47 20.38 -3.41 -7.56
N ARG A 48 19.18 -3.18 -7.06
CA ARG A 48 18.22 -4.27 -6.79
C ARG A 48 17.93 -5.09 -8.04
N TRP A 49 17.67 -4.46 -9.18
CA TRP A 49 17.31 -5.17 -10.42
C TRP A 49 18.45 -6.00 -10.96
N LYS A 50 19.68 -5.50 -10.92
CA LYS A 50 20.87 -6.28 -11.31
C LYS A 50 20.95 -7.62 -10.57
N VAL A 51 20.67 -7.63 -9.28
CA VAL A 51 20.76 -8.88 -8.49
C VAL A 51 19.51 -9.76 -8.58
N THR A 52 18.34 -9.14 -8.84
CA THR A 52 17.09 -9.89 -8.99
C THR A 52 17.10 -10.77 -10.24
N ASP A 53 17.78 -10.34 -11.30
CA ASP A 53 17.86 -11.06 -12.57
C ASP A 53 18.89 -12.21 -12.55
N LEU A 54 19.73 -12.30 -11.50
CA LEU A 54 20.77 -13.34 -11.41
C LEU A 54 20.24 -14.73 -11.03
N LYS A 55 19.04 -14.83 -10.46
CA LYS A 55 18.44 -16.09 -10.01
C LYS A 55 17.02 -16.24 -10.55
N ASN A 56 16.71 -17.46 -10.98
CA ASN A 56 15.32 -17.84 -11.25
C ASN A 56 14.48 -17.77 -9.98
N TYR A 57 13.19 -17.55 -10.15
CA TYR A 57 12.27 -17.39 -9.01
C TYR A 57 12.31 -18.57 -8.03
N ASP A 58 12.38 -19.81 -8.57
CA ASP A 58 12.37 -21.05 -7.78
C ASP A 58 13.69 -21.31 -7.03
N GLU A 59 14.75 -20.57 -7.37
CA GLU A 59 16.09 -20.69 -6.75
C GLU A 59 16.33 -19.65 -5.66
N ARG A 60 15.36 -18.75 -5.42
CA ARG A 60 15.52 -17.65 -4.47
C ARG A 60 15.29 -18.11 -3.04
N GLU A 61 16.23 -17.74 -2.20
CA GLU A 61 16.19 -17.96 -0.75
C GLU A 61 15.81 -16.67 -0.01
N ILE A 62 15.47 -16.79 1.27
CA ILE A 62 15.14 -15.63 2.13
C ILE A 62 16.27 -14.59 2.13
N GLY A 63 17.53 -15.02 2.07
CA GLY A 63 18.69 -14.14 1.96
C GLY A 63 18.66 -13.23 0.74
N ASP A 64 18.19 -13.73 -0.39
CA ASP A 64 18.07 -12.95 -1.62
C ASP A 64 17.02 -11.85 -1.46
N TYR A 65 15.85 -12.19 -0.90
CA TYR A 65 14.78 -11.20 -0.64
C TYR A 65 15.21 -10.11 0.35
N LYS A 66 15.99 -10.48 1.39
CA LYS A 66 16.58 -9.51 2.32
C LYS A 66 17.52 -8.55 1.58
N SER A 67 18.40 -9.10 0.73
CA SER A 67 19.34 -8.31 -0.05
C SER A 67 18.63 -7.34 -1.01
N TYR A 68 17.55 -7.77 -1.66
CA TYR A 68 16.78 -6.88 -2.56
C TYR A 68 16.23 -5.64 -1.83
N ILE A 69 15.80 -5.77 -0.58
CA ILE A 69 15.35 -4.64 0.21
C ILE A 69 16.54 -3.78 0.65
N ASP A 70 17.62 -4.41 1.10
CA ASP A 70 18.78 -3.74 1.65
C ASP A 70 19.47 -2.86 0.58
N TYR A 71 19.54 -3.26 -0.70
CA TYR A 71 20.05 -2.43 -1.79
C TYR A 71 19.30 -1.10 -1.93
N GLU A 72 17.97 -1.09 -1.80
CA GLU A 72 17.23 0.15 -1.83
C GLU A 72 17.38 0.96 -0.54
N LEU A 73 17.33 0.31 0.64
CA LEU A 73 17.39 0.98 1.94
C LEU A 73 18.71 1.69 2.18
N ILE A 74 19.83 1.08 1.82
CA ILE A 74 21.17 1.66 1.96
C ILE A 74 21.22 3.05 1.30
N GLU A 75 20.62 3.18 0.13
CA GLU A 75 20.63 4.43 -0.63
C GLU A 75 19.69 5.49 -0.05
N ILE A 76 18.49 5.09 0.40
CA ILE A 76 17.41 6.05 0.68
C ILE A 76 17.16 6.33 2.15
N GLU A 77 17.57 5.46 3.08
CA GLU A 77 17.22 5.56 4.51
C GLU A 77 17.64 6.90 5.14
N GLN A 78 18.78 7.42 4.72
CA GLN A 78 19.32 8.70 5.20
C GLN A 78 18.41 9.90 4.97
N TYR A 79 17.45 9.80 4.04
CA TYR A 79 16.54 10.90 3.70
C TYR A 79 15.29 10.97 4.57
N LYS A 80 15.01 9.98 5.42
CA LYS A 80 13.80 9.92 6.25
C LYS A 80 13.51 11.20 7.04
N ASN A 81 14.55 11.85 7.57
CA ASN A 81 14.43 13.04 8.41
C ASN A 81 14.97 14.31 7.72
N ARG A 82 15.29 14.25 6.44
CA ARG A 82 15.82 15.39 5.70
C ARG A 82 14.73 16.37 5.29
N LYS A 83 15.12 17.60 5.00
CA LYS A 83 14.25 18.67 4.52
C LYS A 83 14.06 18.50 3.01
N PHE A 84 12.82 18.54 2.55
CA PHE A 84 12.46 18.56 1.14
C PHE A 84 11.82 19.91 0.80
N LYS A 85 12.02 20.39 -0.42
CA LYS A 85 11.32 21.54 -0.97
C LYS A 85 9.86 21.17 -1.28
N ASN A 86 9.64 19.96 -1.82
CA ASN A 86 8.32 19.45 -2.14
C ASN A 86 7.75 18.60 -0.97
N PRO A 87 6.72 19.10 -0.24
CA PRO A 87 6.17 18.39 0.92
C PRO A 87 5.43 17.09 0.54
N LYS A 88 4.89 17.00 -0.69
CA LYS A 88 4.26 15.78 -1.18
C LYS A 88 5.32 14.70 -1.43
N LEU A 89 6.44 15.06 -2.05
CA LEU A 89 7.57 14.14 -2.26
C LEU A 89 8.14 13.67 -0.91
N LYS A 90 8.34 14.58 0.06
CA LYS A 90 8.78 14.21 1.42
C LYS A 90 7.89 13.15 2.05
N ARG A 91 6.57 13.35 1.99
CA ARG A 91 5.60 12.40 2.55
C ARG A 91 5.68 11.04 1.87
N LEU A 92 5.83 10.99 0.55
CA LEU A 92 5.98 9.76 -0.21
C LEU A 92 7.31 9.07 0.06
N ALA A 93 8.41 9.80 0.11
CA ALA A 93 9.72 9.29 0.49
C ALA A 93 9.69 8.61 1.86
N ASN A 94 9.12 9.27 2.87
CA ASN A 94 8.98 8.69 4.21
C ASN A 94 8.10 7.43 4.22
N LYS A 95 6.99 7.42 3.46
CA LYS A 95 6.14 6.23 3.32
C LYS A 95 6.91 5.09 2.66
N TYR A 96 7.65 5.36 1.60
CA TYR A 96 8.43 4.39 0.87
C TYR A 96 9.50 3.74 1.76
N ILE A 97 10.31 4.56 2.44
CA ILE A 97 11.33 4.10 3.39
C ILE A 97 10.69 3.24 4.50
N ASN A 98 9.55 3.66 5.04
CA ASN A 98 8.85 2.89 6.08
C ASN A 98 8.32 1.55 5.57
N VAL A 99 7.80 1.49 4.33
CA VAL A 99 7.36 0.23 3.71
C VAL A 99 8.54 -0.72 3.59
N GLN A 100 9.68 -0.28 3.06
CA GLN A 100 10.89 -1.08 2.93
C GLN A 100 11.40 -1.58 4.29
N LYS A 101 11.42 -0.72 5.32
CA LYS A 101 11.82 -1.11 6.68
C LYS A 101 10.90 -2.14 7.30
N ASN A 102 9.59 -1.98 7.12
CA ASN A 102 8.62 -2.92 7.65
C ASN A 102 8.71 -4.27 6.93
N GLU A 103 8.89 -4.25 5.61
CA GLU A 103 9.12 -5.44 4.81
C GLU A 103 10.40 -6.16 5.26
N ARG A 104 11.50 -5.44 5.44
CA ARG A 104 12.77 -6.01 5.93
C ARG A 104 12.62 -6.65 7.30
N LYS A 105 11.86 -6.01 8.19
CA LYS A 105 11.57 -6.52 9.53
C LYS A 105 10.67 -7.75 9.49
N SER A 106 9.64 -7.78 8.63
CA SER A 106 8.71 -8.91 8.55
C SER A 106 9.40 -10.20 8.13
N ILE A 107 10.43 -10.10 7.30
CA ILE A 107 11.19 -11.27 6.83
C ILE A 107 12.46 -11.55 7.64
N GLU A 108 12.72 -10.79 8.71
CA GLU A 108 13.96 -10.94 9.49
C GLU A 108 14.15 -12.35 10.08
N ASN A 109 13.07 -12.90 10.63
CA ASN A 109 13.04 -14.21 11.28
C ASN A 109 12.54 -15.34 10.38
N GLN A 110 12.30 -15.07 9.09
CA GLN A 110 11.93 -16.11 8.13
C GLN A 110 13.14 -16.94 7.73
N ASN A 111 12.94 -18.26 7.67
CA ASN A 111 14.01 -19.21 7.34
C ASN A 111 13.85 -19.85 5.96
N PHE A 112 12.63 -19.84 5.41
CA PHE A 112 12.31 -20.45 4.12
C PHE A 112 11.16 -19.71 3.43
N VAL A 113 11.08 -19.89 2.11
CA VAL A 113 10.02 -19.31 1.27
C VAL A 113 8.84 -20.27 1.25
N ASP A 114 7.75 -19.91 1.93
CA ASP A 114 6.47 -20.63 1.90
C ASP A 114 5.34 -19.74 1.35
N SER A 115 4.13 -20.27 1.29
CA SER A 115 2.98 -19.56 0.78
C SER A 115 2.60 -18.33 1.63
N THR A 116 2.88 -18.36 2.95
CA THR A 116 2.63 -17.24 3.86
C THR A 116 3.61 -16.12 3.58
N PHE A 117 4.90 -16.45 3.48
CA PHE A 117 5.94 -15.53 3.07
C PHE A 117 5.62 -14.87 1.71
N VAL A 118 5.31 -15.67 0.69
CA VAL A 118 4.97 -15.15 -0.65
C VAL A 118 3.77 -14.19 -0.60
N SER A 119 2.76 -14.52 0.20
CA SER A 119 1.58 -13.65 0.37
C SER A 119 1.95 -12.31 1.01
N GLU A 120 2.77 -12.33 2.05
CA GLU A 120 3.22 -11.12 2.76
C GLU A 120 4.16 -10.29 1.89
N TRP A 121 5.14 -10.91 1.24
CA TRP A 121 6.01 -10.29 0.26
C TRP A 121 5.22 -9.53 -0.81
N ASN A 122 4.25 -10.20 -1.44
CA ASN A 122 3.42 -9.58 -2.47
C ASN A 122 2.63 -8.37 -1.95
N GLN A 123 2.18 -8.37 -0.69
CA GLN A 123 1.51 -7.20 -0.10
C GLN A 123 2.45 -6.00 0.01
N TYR A 124 3.72 -6.21 0.42
CA TYR A 124 4.72 -5.13 0.47
C TYR A 124 5.10 -4.66 -0.93
N GLN A 125 5.31 -5.58 -1.88
CA GLN A 125 5.61 -5.21 -3.27
C GLN A 125 4.48 -4.38 -3.90
N ASN A 126 3.23 -4.72 -3.66
CA ASN A 126 2.09 -3.93 -4.12
C ASN A 126 2.12 -2.50 -3.57
N LYS A 127 2.36 -2.34 -2.25
CA LYS A 127 2.52 -1.01 -1.63
C LYS A 127 3.69 -0.23 -2.21
N ARG A 128 4.81 -0.93 -2.46
CA ARG A 128 6.00 -0.36 -3.08
C ARG A 128 5.70 0.15 -4.48
N PHE A 129 5.02 -0.63 -5.32
CA PHE A 129 4.66 -0.25 -6.69
C PHE A 129 3.74 0.98 -6.73
N GLU A 130 2.73 1.04 -5.85
CA GLU A 130 1.89 2.22 -5.72
C GLU A 130 2.69 3.48 -5.35
N LEU A 131 3.63 3.36 -4.42
CA LEU A 131 4.45 4.49 -3.98
C LEU A 131 5.44 4.94 -5.05
N LEU A 132 6.07 4.01 -5.79
CA LEU A 132 6.93 4.35 -6.94
C LEU A 132 6.14 5.07 -8.03
N LEU A 133 4.91 4.61 -8.32
CA LEU A 133 4.01 5.31 -9.24
C LEU A 133 3.73 6.74 -8.77
N ASP A 134 3.43 6.93 -7.49
CA ASP A 134 3.16 8.25 -6.92
C ASP A 134 4.38 9.17 -6.94
N ILE A 135 5.55 8.65 -6.61
CA ILE A 135 6.82 9.39 -6.66
C ILE A 135 7.11 9.80 -8.10
N ASN A 136 7.05 8.84 -9.04
CA ASN A 136 7.33 9.10 -10.46
C ASN A 136 6.35 10.11 -11.09
N SER A 137 5.11 10.20 -10.56
CA SER A 137 4.13 11.21 -10.98
C SER A 137 4.50 12.65 -10.58
N ILE A 138 5.39 12.82 -9.59
CA ILE A 138 5.88 14.12 -9.14
C ILE A 138 7.19 14.48 -9.81
N VAL A 139 8.10 13.52 -9.86
CA VAL A 139 9.45 13.66 -10.47
C VAL A 139 9.80 12.33 -11.09
N GLU A 140 10.19 12.34 -12.38
CA GLU A 140 10.67 11.15 -13.08
C GLU A 140 11.85 10.52 -12.33
N ILE A 141 11.80 9.21 -12.12
CA ILE A 141 12.89 8.46 -11.47
C ILE A 141 13.90 8.07 -12.56
N PRO A 142 15.14 8.59 -12.53
CA PRO A 142 16.12 8.45 -13.61
C PRO A 142 16.87 7.10 -13.53
N VAL A 143 16.17 5.98 -13.66
CA VAL A 143 16.76 4.64 -13.67
C VAL A 143 17.44 4.32 -15.01
N GLN A 144 18.36 3.34 -15.00
CA GLN A 144 19.05 2.86 -16.20
C GLN A 144 18.11 2.03 -17.09
N ASP A 145 17.34 1.11 -16.52
CA ASP A 145 16.36 0.29 -17.26
C ASP A 145 14.93 0.85 -17.11
N LYS A 146 14.55 1.64 -18.12
CA LYS A 146 13.20 2.22 -18.17
C LYS A 146 12.11 1.18 -18.40
N ASN A 147 12.37 0.05 -19.05
CA ASN A 147 11.37 -0.99 -19.30
C ASN A 147 10.94 -1.67 -17.98
N ILE A 148 11.91 -1.91 -17.08
CA ILE A 148 11.59 -2.46 -15.75
C ILE A 148 10.77 -1.45 -14.96
N LEU A 149 11.16 -0.16 -14.95
CA LEU A 149 10.38 0.88 -14.28
C LEU A 149 8.96 0.94 -14.83
N ASP A 150 8.78 0.97 -16.15
CA ASP A 150 7.46 1.03 -16.79
C ASP A 150 6.59 -0.16 -16.41
N SER A 151 7.16 -1.37 -16.33
CA SER A 151 6.45 -2.57 -15.84
C SER A 151 5.99 -2.41 -14.38
N ILE A 152 6.85 -1.87 -13.53
CA ILE A 152 6.53 -1.58 -12.11
C ILE A 152 5.43 -0.52 -12.00
N LEU A 153 5.53 0.56 -12.78
CA LEU A 153 4.51 1.62 -12.80
C LEU A 153 3.16 1.11 -13.31
N LYS A 154 3.16 0.23 -14.32
CA LYS A 154 1.96 -0.46 -14.79
C LYS A 154 1.35 -1.33 -13.69
N SER A 155 2.16 -2.09 -12.97
CA SER A 155 1.73 -2.88 -11.82
C SER A 155 1.15 -1.99 -10.71
N GLY A 156 1.79 -0.86 -10.42
CA GLY A 156 1.29 0.14 -9.46
C GLY A 156 -0.08 0.69 -9.83
N LYS A 157 -0.32 0.97 -11.13
CA LYS A 157 -1.64 1.39 -11.64
C LYS A 157 -2.68 0.30 -11.42
N ALA A 158 -2.34 -0.95 -11.76
CA ALA A 158 -3.25 -2.09 -11.60
C ALA A 158 -3.61 -2.33 -10.12
N VAL A 159 -2.65 -2.23 -9.21
CA VAL A 159 -2.89 -2.36 -7.75
C VAL A 159 -3.79 -1.24 -7.23
N LYS A 160 -3.56 0.02 -7.65
CA LYS A 160 -4.44 1.14 -7.27
C LYS A 160 -5.86 0.95 -7.75
N GLU A 161 -6.01 0.54 -9.00
CA GLU A 161 -7.33 0.28 -9.57
C GLU A 161 -8.03 -0.87 -8.85
N PHE A 162 -7.32 -1.96 -8.56
CA PHE A 162 -7.83 -3.06 -7.75
C PHE A 162 -8.31 -2.58 -6.36
N ASN A 163 -7.50 -1.77 -5.67
CA ASN A 163 -7.86 -1.25 -4.35
C ASN A 163 -9.06 -0.29 -4.41
N ARG A 164 -9.18 0.51 -5.49
CA ARG A 164 -10.34 1.37 -5.74
C ARG A 164 -11.63 0.56 -5.92
N VAL A 165 -11.59 -0.44 -6.79
CA VAL A 165 -12.74 -1.35 -7.04
C VAL A 165 -13.13 -2.08 -5.76
N TYR A 166 -12.14 -2.61 -5.03
CA TYR A 166 -12.36 -3.27 -3.75
C TYR A 166 -13.07 -2.36 -2.75
N GLY A 167 -12.60 -1.11 -2.61
CA GLY A 167 -13.22 -0.13 -1.72
C GLY A 167 -14.69 0.13 -2.08
N ILE A 168 -15.00 0.32 -3.37
CA ILE A 168 -16.39 0.51 -3.84
C ILE A 168 -17.25 -0.71 -3.48
N LEU A 169 -16.76 -1.93 -3.73
CA LEU A 169 -17.51 -3.14 -3.43
C LEU A 169 -17.74 -3.32 -1.92
N VAL A 170 -16.74 -3.04 -1.08
CA VAL A 170 -16.89 -3.06 0.39
C VAL A 170 -17.94 -2.06 0.85
N ASP A 171 -17.95 -0.86 0.30
CA ASP A 171 -18.94 0.16 0.63
C ASP A 171 -20.35 -0.24 0.12
N THR A 172 -20.44 -0.82 -1.07
CA THR A 172 -21.69 -1.33 -1.67
C THR A 172 -22.33 -2.39 -0.78
N PHE A 173 -21.56 -3.37 -0.33
CA PHE A 173 -22.04 -4.47 0.51
C PHE A 173 -22.03 -4.17 2.01
N ASN A 174 -21.98 -2.91 2.41
CA ASN A 174 -22.11 -2.54 3.81
C ASN A 174 -23.46 -3.00 4.35
N PRO A 175 -23.55 -3.65 5.55
CA PRO A 175 -24.81 -4.12 6.14
C PRO A 175 -25.94 -3.07 6.19
N LYS A 176 -25.58 -1.80 6.39
CA LYS A 176 -26.57 -0.67 6.41
C LYS A 176 -27.27 -0.41 5.09
N ASN A 177 -26.77 -0.94 3.99
CA ASN A 177 -27.34 -0.75 2.64
C ASN A 177 -28.38 -1.81 2.29
N PHE A 178 -28.59 -2.83 3.16
CA PHE A 178 -29.64 -3.81 3.00
C PHE A 178 -30.96 -3.28 3.58
N VAL A 179 -32.03 -3.39 2.80
CA VAL A 179 -33.40 -3.12 3.25
C VAL A 179 -33.91 -4.38 3.94
N VAL A 180 -34.66 -4.19 5.03
CA VAL A 180 -35.24 -5.31 5.80
C VAL A 180 -36.75 -5.31 5.60
N GLU A 181 -37.29 -6.46 5.21
CA GLU A 181 -38.73 -6.70 5.09
C GLU A 181 -39.16 -7.87 5.98
N GLU A 182 -40.32 -7.75 6.61
CA GLU A 182 -40.96 -8.88 7.28
C GLU A 182 -41.83 -9.62 6.26
N VAL A 183 -41.56 -10.89 6.09
CA VAL A 183 -42.28 -11.75 5.13
C VAL A 183 -42.74 -13.03 5.81
N THR A 184 -43.75 -13.69 5.24
CA THR A 184 -44.16 -15.04 5.66
C THR A 184 -43.57 -16.03 4.69
N GLY A 185 -42.50 -16.73 5.13
CA GLY A 185 -41.85 -17.80 4.38
C GLY A 185 -42.46 -19.17 4.65
N VAL A 186 -41.83 -20.20 4.10
CA VAL A 186 -42.28 -21.61 4.24
C VAL A 186 -42.24 -22.08 5.70
N SER A 187 -41.31 -21.54 6.52
CA SER A 187 -41.08 -21.91 7.91
C SER A 187 -41.71 -20.94 8.92
N GLY A 188 -42.57 -20.01 8.48
CA GLY A 188 -43.21 -18.99 9.29
C GLY A 188 -42.70 -17.57 8.96
N LYS A 189 -42.80 -16.67 9.96
CA LYS A 189 -42.31 -15.30 9.80
C LYS A 189 -40.79 -15.26 9.74
N GLU A 190 -40.27 -14.44 8.86
CA GLU A 190 -38.83 -14.22 8.66
C GLU A 190 -38.52 -12.77 8.31
N LYS A 191 -37.31 -12.32 8.63
CA LYS A 191 -36.75 -11.05 8.16
C LYS A 191 -35.95 -11.31 6.90
N ARG A 192 -36.37 -10.71 5.79
CA ARG A 192 -35.65 -10.74 4.52
C ARG A 192 -34.81 -9.49 4.40
N TYR A 193 -33.53 -9.68 4.15
CA TYR A 193 -32.54 -8.62 3.89
C TYR A 193 -32.30 -8.56 2.39
N ILE A 194 -32.57 -7.41 1.78
CA ILE A 194 -32.49 -7.20 0.33
C ILE A 194 -31.49 -6.08 0.05
N GLY A 195 -30.51 -6.36 -0.78
CA GLY A 195 -29.55 -5.40 -1.29
C GLY A 195 -29.65 -5.30 -2.82
N ASP A 196 -30.35 -4.31 -3.33
CA ASP A 196 -30.39 -3.98 -4.76
C ASP A 196 -29.25 -3.04 -5.11
N PHE A 197 -28.12 -3.60 -5.48
CA PHE A 197 -26.89 -2.85 -5.66
C PHE A 197 -26.57 -2.61 -7.13
N GLU A 198 -26.18 -1.36 -7.42
CA GLU A 198 -25.65 -0.96 -8.71
C GLU A 198 -24.13 -1.14 -8.76
N ASN A 199 -23.60 -1.72 -9.81
CA ASN A 199 -22.17 -1.76 -10.06
C ASN A 199 -21.67 -0.40 -10.54
N THR A 200 -21.06 0.36 -9.65
CA THR A 200 -20.47 1.67 -9.93
C THR A 200 -18.94 1.65 -10.04
N THR A 201 -18.36 0.45 -10.22
CA THR A 201 -16.90 0.28 -10.23
C THR A 201 -16.23 0.80 -11.51
N GLY A 202 -16.96 0.98 -12.58
CA GLY A 202 -16.42 1.30 -13.92
C GLY A 202 -15.96 0.06 -14.70
N HIS A 203 -16.11 -1.13 -14.13
CA HIS A 203 -15.66 -2.41 -14.68
C HIS A 203 -16.77 -3.45 -14.73
N TYR A 204 -16.58 -4.48 -15.55
CA TYR A 204 -17.36 -5.70 -15.48
C TYR A 204 -16.86 -6.56 -14.31
N ILE A 205 -17.72 -6.91 -13.36
CA ILE A 205 -17.40 -7.87 -12.31
C ILE A 205 -17.81 -9.25 -12.81
N ASN A 206 -16.84 -10.06 -13.22
CA ASN A 206 -17.10 -11.39 -13.79
C ASN A 206 -17.13 -12.52 -12.74
N TYR A 207 -16.71 -12.21 -11.52
CA TYR A 207 -16.80 -13.10 -10.37
C TYR A 207 -16.90 -12.29 -9.08
N ILE A 208 -17.81 -12.68 -8.19
CA ILE A 208 -17.87 -12.17 -6.81
C ILE A 208 -18.31 -13.29 -5.86
N ASP A 209 -17.65 -13.36 -4.73
CA ASP A 209 -17.88 -14.32 -3.65
C ASP A 209 -17.93 -13.58 -2.32
N ILE A 210 -19.10 -13.52 -1.72
CA ILE A 210 -19.39 -12.77 -0.52
C ILE A 210 -19.89 -13.74 0.54
N SER A 211 -19.32 -13.72 1.73
CA SER A 211 -19.88 -14.38 2.90
C SER A 211 -20.56 -13.39 3.83
N ILE A 212 -21.68 -13.80 4.37
CA ILE A 212 -22.42 -13.06 5.40
C ILE A 212 -22.38 -13.93 6.65
N ASP A 213 -21.74 -13.42 7.71
CA ASP A 213 -21.63 -14.10 8.99
C ASP A 213 -22.67 -13.56 9.95
N PHE A 214 -23.44 -14.45 10.60
CA PHE A 214 -24.45 -14.12 11.59
C PHE A 214 -23.87 -14.21 12.99
N TYR A 215 -24.06 -13.16 13.76
CA TYR A 215 -23.52 -13.00 15.11
C TYR A 215 -24.62 -13.07 16.17
N ASP A 216 -24.31 -13.75 17.28
CA ASP A 216 -25.13 -13.79 18.48
C ASP A 216 -24.86 -12.59 19.41
N GLU A 217 -25.52 -12.56 20.55
CA GLU A 217 -25.39 -11.52 21.58
C GLU A 217 -23.99 -11.45 22.22
N ASN A 218 -23.19 -12.50 22.10
CA ASN A 218 -21.82 -12.60 22.61
C ASN A 218 -20.77 -12.29 21.52
N ASP A 219 -21.21 -11.71 20.39
CA ASP A 219 -20.36 -11.40 19.24
C ASP A 219 -19.70 -12.64 18.61
N LYS A 220 -20.31 -13.81 18.77
CA LYS A 220 -19.84 -15.08 18.21
C LYS A 220 -20.58 -15.41 16.91
N VAL A 221 -19.83 -15.81 15.88
CA VAL A 221 -20.40 -16.35 14.65
C VAL A 221 -21.01 -17.72 14.93
N TYR A 222 -22.29 -17.88 14.60
CA TYR A 222 -23.02 -19.14 14.81
C TYR A 222 -23.60 -19.73 13.51
N SER A 223 -23.73 -18.90 12.46
CA SER A 223 -24.24 -19.28 11.16
C SER A 223 -23.80 -18.29 10.10
N GLY A 224 -24.16 -18.50 8.85
CA GLY A 224 -23.85 -17.56 7.77
C GLY A 224 -24.47 -17.97 6.45
N PHE A 225 -24.35 -17.09 5.49
CA PHE A 225 -24.78 -17.26 4.12
C PHE A 225 -23.66 -16.89 3.16
N ARG A 226 -23.64 -17.52 1.97
CA ARG A 226 -22.61 -17.24 0.96
C ARG A 226 -23.26 -16.99 -0.41
N PHE A 227 -22.96 -15.83 -0.96
CA PHE A 227 -23.26 -15.52 -2.35
C PHE A 227 -22.03 -15.80 -3.20
N ASN A 228 -22.19 -16.64 -4.19
CA ASN A 228 -21.18 -16.90 -5.21
C ASN A 228 -21.83 -16.73 -6.58
N THR A 229 -21.47 -15.68 -7.29
CA THR A 229 -21.97 -15.45 -8.64
C THR A 229 -20.83 -15.48 -9.64
N ARG A 230 -20.99 -16.31 -10.66
CA ARG A 230 -20.12 -16.36 -11.86
C ARG A 230 -20.69 -15.58 -13.03
N TYR A 231 -21.79 -14.85 -12.80
CA TYR A 231 -22.43 -14.06 -13.84
C TYR A 231 -21.82 -12.66 -13.88
N VAL A 232 -21.61 -12.16 -15.08
CA VAL A 232 -21.14 -10.80 -15.31
C VAL A 232 -22.09 -9.80 -14.66
N TRP A 233 -21.53 -8.90 -13.87
CA TRP A 233 -22.22 -7.76 -13.32
C TRP A 233 -21.68 -6.50 -14.01
N GLU A 234 -22.42 -6.07 -15.03
CA GLU A 234 -22.04 -4.96 -15.89
C GLU A 234 -22.06 -3.64 -15.12
N ASN A 235 -21.12 -2.74 -15.45
CA ASN A 235 -21.10 -1.41 -14.87
C ASN A 235 -22.41 -0.67 -15.16
N GLY A 236 -22.95 0.01 -14.14
CA GLY A 236 -24.23 0.72 -14.21
C GLY A 236 -25.47 -0.16 -14.13
N THR A 237 -25.34 -1.50 -14.04
CA THR A 237 -26.49 -2.39 -13.86
C THR A 237 -26.70 -2.76 -12.40
N LYS A 238 -27.96 -3.11 -12.05
CA LYS A 238 -28.33 -3.53 -10.71
C LYS A 238 -28.39 -5.05 -10.61
N LYS A 239 -28.01 -5.57 -9.43
CA LYS A 239 -28.23 -6.97 -9.01
C LYS A 239 -28.81 -7.01 -7.62
N SER A 240 -29.76 -7.92 -7.41
CA SER A 240 -30.33 -8.19 -6.10
C SER A 240 -29.54 -9.29 -5.39
N PHE A 241 -29.25 -9.03 -4.12
CA PHE A 241 -28.63 -9.96 -3.18
C PHE A 241 -29.54 -10.06 -1.98
N GLU A 242 -30.09 -11.25 -1.75
CA GLU A 242 -31.05 -11.42 -0.65
C GLU A 242 -30.74 -12.65 0.19
N PHE A 243 -31.07 -12.55 1.47
CA PHE A 243 -31.08 -13.67 2.42
C PHE A 243 -32.15 -13.43 3.48
N SER A 244 -32.61 -14.52 4.08
CA SER A 244 -33.64 -14.44 5.13
C SER A 244 -33.15 -15.06 6.43
N ILE A 245 -33.68 -14.54 7.53
CA ILE A 245 -33.46 -15.03 8.88
C ILE A 245 -34.84 -15.29 9.52
N PRO A 246 -35.14 -16.55 9.91
CA PRO A 246 -36.39 -16.85 10.59
C PRO A 246 -36.55 -16.06 11.90
N ASP A 247 -37.72 -15.54 12.20
CA ASP A 247 -38.02 -14.86 13.47
C ASP A 247 -37.83 -15.80 14.68
N SER A 248 -37.91 -17.12 14.45
CA SER A 248 -37.63 -18.15 15.47
C SER A 248 -36.16 -18.28 15.82
N ASP A 249 -35.22 -17.71 15.03
CA ASP A 249 -33.79 -17.70 15.38
C ASP A 249 -33.47 -16.61 16.39
N THR A 250 -33.70 -16.91 17.68
CA THR A 250 -33.46 -16.01 18.79
C THR A 250 -31.98 -15.67 19.01
N ARG A 251 -31.06 -16.37 18.38
CA ARG A 251 -29.61 -16.13 18.46
C ARG A 251 -29.17 -14.94 17.64
N PHE A 252 -29.90 -14.62 16.57
CA PHE A 252 -29.49 -13.56 15.65
C PHE A 252 -29.54 -12.19 16.31
N LYS A 253 -28.40 -11.49 16.30
CA LYS A 253 -28.29 -10.11 16.74
C LYS A 253 -27.98 -9.16 15.59
N TYR A 254 -26.95 -9.47 14.79
CA TYR A 254 -26.55 -8.71 13.63
C TYR A 254 -25.77 -9.60 12.65
N PHE A 255 -25.43 -9.04 11.49
CA PHE A 255 -24.57 -9.72 10.53
C PHE A 255 -23.42 -8.81 10.08
N LYS A 256 -22.35 -9.42 9.59
CA LYS A 256 -21.28 -8.76 8.85
C LYS A 256 -21.16 -9.35 7.45
N VAL A 257 -20.81 -8.50 6.49
CA VAL A 257 -20.51 -8.93 5.14
C VAL A 257 -18.99 -8.98 4.97
N ASN A 258 -18.49 -10.12 4.54
CA ASN A 258 -17.07 -10.34 4.31
C ASN A 258 -16.82 -10.47 2.81
N LEU A 259 -16.10 -9.50 2.28
CA LEU A 259 -15.56 -9.51 0.93
C LEU A 259 -14.04 -9.50 1.02
N GLY A 260 -13.40 -10.62 0.72
CA GLY A 260 -11.95 -10.72 0.67
C GLY A 260 -11.38 -10.14 -0.63
N LYS A 261 -10.13 -9.72 -0.61
CA LYS A 261 -9.43 -9.25 -1.83
C LYS A 261 -9.33 -10.32 -2.94
N LYS A 262 -9.46 -11.60 -2.61
CA LYS A 262 -9.48 -12.72 -3.58
C LYS A 262 -10.90 -13.11 -3.99
N SER A 263 -11.91 -12.47 -3.43
CA SER A 263 -13.32 -12.83 -3.59
C SER A 263 -13.99 -12.18 -4.80
N PHE A 264 -13.27 -11.44 -5.63
CA PHE A 264 -13.82 -10.86 -6.85
C PHE A 264 -12.78 -10.77 -7.96
N ARG A 265 -13.26 -10.69 -9.19
CA ARG A 265 -12.49 -10.44 -10.41
C ARG A 265 -13.25 -9.47 -11.30
N PHE A 266 -12.51 -8.61 -11.99
CA PHE A 266 -13.07 -7.63 -12.93
C PHE A 266 -12.19 -7.51 -14.17
N GLU A 267 -12.75 -6.96 -15.24
CA GLU A 267 -12.13 -6.64 -16.52
C GLU A 267 -12.39 -5.17 -16.89
#